data_c380476ae7e75f16c1901435416b855a
#
_entry.id   c380476ae7e75f16c1901435416b855a
#
_cell.length_a   1.000
_cell.length_b   1.000
_cell.length_c   1.000
_cell.angle_alpha   90.00
_cell.angle_beta   90.00
_cell.angle_gamma   90.00
#
_symmetry.space_group_name_H-M   'P 1'
#
loop_
_entity.id
_entity.type
_entity.pdbx_description
1 polymer ?
#
loop_
_entity_poly.entity_id
_entity_poly.type
_entity_poly.pdbx_seq_one_letter_code
_entity_poly.pdbx_strand_id
1 'polypeptide(L)'
;MVSQAHEELLNTGHIPFEVPSAVKFLVMPSRRARYNISFIHSYIRTATVDAVVVMNSAYLCALALASIGLRHKTRYCYVEHNSILPELADNISITKRIINKLIRSRYDCFMSVSKGSCALLERLMGLNEGTVKAVYNPVLDTSYYDKLTKEPSCDWLRNKAMPTMVAAGAFCKVKGHYMIFEAIRLANEKIPVRLVLFGKGALQQDYEKWIAENHMQDRIRLAGQSTSLPSEIKCADAFLVSSEMESFSIVLVEAMAAGIPVISTSCPYGPPELLKNGQYGVLVPVNDSKAMAEAIVNQVENPRKPAPREAWEPFTVQKVVFAYEKAIGLI
;
A
#
# COMPACT_ATOMS: atom_id res chain seq x y z
N MET A 1 -7.72 -7.67 -5.56
CA MET A 1 -8.37 -6.80 -6.56
C MET A 1 -8.01 -7.18 -8.00
N VAL A 2 -6.74 -7.24 -8.40
CA VAL A 2 -6.38 -7.56 -9.80
C VAL A 2 -6.91 -8.92 -10.29
N SER A 3 -6.98 -9.95 -9.45
CA SER A 3 -7.52 -11.26 -9.84
C SER A 3 -9.04 -11.24 -10.07
N GLN A 4 -9.80 -10.53 -9.23
CA GLN A 4 -11.27 -10.40 -9.41
C GLN A 4 -11.61 -9.53 -10.62
N ALA A 5 -10.93 -8.38 -10.79
CA ALA A 5 -11.09 -7.53 -11.95
C ALA A 5 -10.72 -8.27 -13.27
N HIS A 6 -9.70 -9.12 -13.23
CA HIS A 6 -9.34 -9.94 -14.38
C HIS A 6 -10.37 -11.03 -14.68
N GLU A 7 -10.95 -11.67 -13.64
CA GLU A 7 -12.05 -12.64 -13.82
C GLU A 7 -13.32 -11.98 -14.34
N GLU A 8 -13.67 -10.84 -13.81
CA GLU A 8 -14.82 -10.06 -14.25
C GLU A 8 -14.68 -9.61 -15.70
N LEU A 9 -13.50 -9.08 -16.06
CA LEU A 9 -13.17 -8.68 -17.43
C LEU A 9 -13.23 -9.87 -18.40
N LEU A 10 -12.69 -11.05 -18.04
CA LEU A 10 -12.73 -12.25 -18.88
C LEU A 10 -14.14 -12.82 -19.04
N ASN A 11 -14.98 -12.70 -18.01
CA ASN A 11 -16.32 -13.27 -18.00
C ASN A 11 -17.37 -12.32 -18.57
N THR A 12 -17.24 -11.02 -18.36
CA THR A 12 -18.26 -10.00 -18.69
C THR A 12 -17.80 -8.98 -19.72
N GLY A 13 -16.50 -8.88 -20.01
CA GLY A 13 -15.91 -7.82 -20.80
C GLY A 13 -15.92 -6.44 -20.10
N HIS A 14 -16.37 -6.38 -18.85
CA HIS A 14 -16.51 -5.15 -18.07
C HIS A 14 -15.34 -4.95 -17.13
N ILE A 15 -14.84 -3.71 -17.04
CA ILE A 15 -13.79 -3.31 -16.10
C ILE A 15 -14.48 -2.66 -14.89
N PRO A 16 -14.26 -3.16 -13.65
CA PRO A 16 -14.98 -2.69 -12.46
C PRO A 16 -14.51 -1.31 -11.93
N PHE A 17 -13.87 -0.51 -12.76
CA PHE A 17 -13.41 0.85 -12.43
C PHE A 17 -13.35 1.73 -13.68
N GLU A 18 -13.52 3.03 -13.48
CA GLU A 18 -13.42 4.01 -14.57
C GLU A 18 -11.98 4.09 -15.09
N VAL A 19 -11.85 4.01 -16.41
CA VAL A 19 -10.57 4.12 -17.12
C VAL A 19 -10.60 5.38 -17.97
N PRO A 20 -9.60 6.25 -17.89
CA PRO A 20 -9.49 7.39 -18.79
C PRO A 20 -9.54 6.95 -20.26
N SER A 21 -10.24 7.71 -21.11
CA SER A 21 -10.41 7.38 -22.54
C SER A 21 -9.09 7.27 -23.32
N ALA A 22 -8.04 7.91 -22.83
CA ALA A 22 -6.69 7.81 -23.40
C ALA A 22 -5.99 6.47 -23.10
N VAL A 23 -6.52 5.66 -22.16
CA VAL A 23 -5.93 4.37 -21.76
C VAL A 23 -6.57 3.23 -22.53
N LYS A 24 -5.77 2.49 -23.28
CA LYS A 24 -6.21 1.27 -23.99
C LYS A 24 -5.93 0.04 -23.15
N PHE A 25 -6.96 -0.72 -22.86
CA PHE A 25 -6.84 -2.01 -22.18
C PHE A 25 -6.55 -3.14 -23.18
N LEU A 26 -5.60 -4.01 -22.80
CA LEU A 26 -5.32 -5.25 -23.50
C LEU A 26 -5.39 -6.40 -22.51
N VAL A 27 -6.23 -7.38 -22.82
CA VAL A 27 -6.39 -8.57 -21.98
C VAL A 27 -5.31 -9.58 -22.39
N MET A 28 -4.54 -10.05 -21.42
CA MET A 28 -3.55 -11.10 -21.65
C MET A 28 -4.25 -12.45 -21.92
N PRO A 29 -3.79 -13.25 -22.89
CA PRO A 29 -4.40 -14.54 -23.24
C PRO A 29 -4.45 -15.54 -22.09
N SER A 30 -3.54 -15.43 -21.12
CA SER A 30 -3.45 -16.35 -19.98
C SER A 30 -3.20 -15.63 -18.66
N ARG A 31 -3.73 -16.19 -17.56
CA ARG A 31 -3.42 -15.75 -16.19
C ARG A 31 -1.98 -16.03 -15.77
N ARG A 32 -1.31 -17.03 -16.41
CA ARG A 32 0.08 -17.38 -16.08
C ARG A 32 1.04 -16.63 -17.00
N ALA A 33 1.89 -15.78 -16.42
CA ALA A 33 2.81 -14.91 -17.15
C ALA A 33 3.64 -15.63 -18.22
N ARG A 34 4.10 -16.87 -17.94
CA ARG A 34 4.90 -17.68 -18.88
C ARG A 34 4.22 -18.00 -20.20
N TYR A 35 2.90 -18.04 -20.23
CA TYR A 35 2.14 -18.33 -21.47
C TYR A 35 1.85 -17.05 -22.29
N ASN A 36 2.19 -15.89 -21.77
CA ASN A 36 2.00 -14.61 -22.45
C ASN A 36 3.26 -14.10 -23.17
N ILE A 37 4.40 -14.83 -23.12
CA ILE A 37 5.69 -14.37 -23.67
C ILE A 37 5.58 -14.03 -25.15
N SER A 38 4.99 -14.92 -25.96
CA SER A 38 4.82 -14.71 -27.42
C SER A 38 3.89 -13.54 -27.73
N PHE A 39 2.82 -13.38 -26.94
CA PHE A 39 1.89 -12.25 -27.06
C PHE A 39 2.60 -10.92 -26.75
N ILE A 40 3.34 -10.85 -25.64
CA ILE A 40 4.11 -9.67 -25.22
C ILE A 40 5.17 -9.34 -26.29
N HIS A 41 5.91 -10.35 -26.78
CA HIS A 41 6.90 -10.17 -27.85
C HIS A 41 6.28 -9.57 -29.11
N SER A 42 5.17 -10.18 -29.60
CA SER A 42 4.48 -9.70 -30.80
C SER A 42 3.96 -8.29 -30.63
N TYR A 43 3.38 -7.97 -29.47
CA TYR A 43 2.86 -6.64 -29.16
C TYR A 43 3.99 -5.60 -29.18
N ILE A 44 5.08 -5.83 -28.45
CA ILE A 44 6.21 -4.88 -28.39
C ILE A 44 6.84 -4.69 -29.77
N ARG A 45 6.92 -5.76 -30.59
CA ARG A 45 7.48 -5.70 -31.93
C ARG A 45 6.67 -4.81 -32.88
N THR A 46 5.35 -4.77 -32.71
CA THR A 46 4.43 -4.04 -33.62
C THR A 46 4.00 -2.69 -33.09
N ALA A 47 4.01 -2.50 -31.79
CA ALA A 47 3.61 -1.23 -31.17
C ALA A 47 4.83 -0.30 -31.02
N THR A 48 4.60 1.00 -31.31
CA THR A 48 5.58 2.05 -31.00
C THR A 48 5.35 2.49 -29.56
N VAL A 49 6.17 1.99 -28.63
CA VAL A 49 6.10 2.33 -27.20
C VAL A 49 7.44 2.87 -26.70
N ASP A 50 7.42 3.94 -25.94
CA ASP A 50 8.62 4.56 -25.37
C ASP A 50 9.12 3.77 -24.16
N ALA A 51 8.21 3.28 -23.32
CA ALA A 51 8.53 2.49 -22.14
C ALA A 51 7.49 1.40 -21.85
N VAL A 52 7.95 0.27 -21.31
CA VAL A 52 7.12 -0.80 -20.74
C VAL A 52 7.43 -0.89 -19.26
N VAL A 53 6.42 -0.67 -18.41
CA VAL A 53 6.55 -0.73 -16.95
C VAL A 53 5.86 -1.98 -16.42
N VAL A 54 6.62 -2.85 -15.78
CA VAL A 54 6.10 -4.04 -15.10
C VAL A 54 5.88 -3.73 -13.63
N MET A 55 4.65 -3.92 -13.14
CA MET A 55 4.25 -3.69 -11.75
C MET A 55 3.96 -4.99 -10.98
N ASN A 56 4.19 -6.14 -11.62
CA ASN A 56 3.94 -7.45 -11.01
C ASN A 56 5.15 -8.35 -11.24
N SER A 57 5.76 -8.84 -10.16
CA SER A 57 6.96 -9.67 -10.17
C SER A 57 6.81 -10.95 -11.02
N ALA A 58 5.59 -11.48 -11.17
CA ALA A 58 5.33 -12.65 -12.04
C ALA A 58 5.67 -12.37 -13.52
N TYR A 59 5.60 -11.12 -13.97
CA TYR A 59 5.89 -10.74 -15.36
C TYR A 59 7.34 -10.30 -15.60
N LEU A 60 8.17 -10.17 -14.55
CA LEU A 60 9.58 -9.80 -14.69
C LEU A 60 10.33 -10.67 -15.69
N CYS A 61 10.31 -11.99 -15.46
CA CYS A 61 10.97 -12.95 -16.31
C CYS A 61 10.30 -13.04 -17.70
N ALA A 62 8.97 -12.97 -17.74
CA ALA A 62 8.23 -13.06 -19.00
C ALA A 62 8.57 -11.91 -19.96
N LEU A 63 8.67 -10.66 -19.46
CA LEU A 63 9.09 -9.52 -20.26
C LEU A 63 10.57 -9.62 -20.66
N ALA A 64 11.46 -10.06 -19.76
CA ALA A 64 12.87 -10.25 -20.07
C ALA A 64 13.05 -11.25 -21.24
N LEU A 65 12.30 -12.36 -21.25
CA LEU A 65 12.32 -13.34 -22.34
C LEU A 65 11.66 -12.79 -23.62
N ALA A 66 10.52 -12.12 -23.48
CA ALA A 66 9.80 -11.52 -24.61
C ALA A 66 10.62 -10.44 -25.33
N SER A 67 11.52 -9.75 -24.64
CA SER A 67 12.36 -8.70 -25.21
C SER A 67 13.59 -9.24 -25.98
N ILE A 68 13.86 -10.56 -25.95
CA ILE A 68 15.00 -11.15 -26.68
C ILE A 68 14.79 -10.98 -28.19
N GLY A 69 15.83 -10.52 -28.88
CA GLY A 69 15.80 -10.29 -30.33
C GLY A 69 15.12 -9.02 -30.79
N LEU A 70 14.50 -8.30 -29.86
CA LEU A 70 13.94 -6.99 -30.17
C LEU A 70 15.04 -5.91 -30.06
N ARG A 71 15.26 -5.15 -31.13
CA ARG A 71 16.15 -3.97 -31.14
C ARG A 71 15.29 -2.74 -30.96
N HIS A 72 15.32 -2.11 -29.78
CA HIS A 72 14.37 -1.05 -29.48
C HIS A 72 14.97 0.18 -28.81
N LYS A 73 14.32 1.30 -29.10
CA LYS A 73 14.33 2.51 -28.29
C LYS A 73 13.45 2.37 -27.04
N THR A 74 12.62 1.32 -26.95
CA THR A 74 11.71 1.04 -25.83
C THR A 74 12.49 0.74 -24.55
N ARG A 75 12.21 1.47 -23.48
CA ARG A 75 12.79 1.23 -22.15
C ARG A 75 11.98 0.20 -21.38
N TYR A 76 12.65 -0.71 -20.70
CA TYR A 76 12.02 -1.72 -19.85
C TYR A 76 12.25 -1.38 -18.39
N CYS A 77 11.17 -1.18 -17.66
CA CYS A 77 11.20 -0.73 -16.27
C CYS A 77 10.43 -1.69 -15.37
N TYR A 78 10.88 -1.85 -14.14
CA TYR A 78 10.20 -2.62 -13.11
C TYR A 78 9.92 -1.78 -11.89
N VAL A 79 8.71 -1.90 -11.33
CA VAL A 79 8.32 -1.29 -10.05
C VAL A 79 7.86 -2.38 -9.09
N GLU A 80 8.53 -2.49 -7.94
CA GLU A 80 8.11 -3.38 -6.86
C GLU A 80 7.17 -2.66 -5.91
N HIS A 81 5.93 -3.16 -5.83
CA HIS A 81 4.89 -2.65 -4.95
C HIS A 81 4.65 -3.52 -3.71
N ASN A 82 5.07 -4.79 -3.75
CA ASN A 82 4.78 -5.73 -2.68
C ASN A 82 5.82 -5.64 -1.57
N SER A 83 5.41 -6.01 -0.36
CA SER A 83 6.34 -6.24 0.72
C SER A 83 7.11 -7.54 0.47
N ILE A 84 8.42 -7.44 0.26
CA ILE A 84 9.30 -8.59 0.12
C ILE A 84 9.78 -8.98 1.53
N LEU A 85 9.69 -10.27 1.85
CA LEU A 85 10.26 -10.79 3.10
C LEU A 85 11.79 -10.72 3.03
N PRO A 86 12.48 -10.12 4.01
CA PRO A 86 13.95 -9.99 4.00
C PRO A 86 14.67 -11.33 3.83
N GLU A 87 14.13 -12.40 4.42
CA GLU A 87 14.70 -13.74 4.35
C GLU A 87 14.77 -14.31 2.92
N LEU A 88 13.90 -13.82 2.02
CA LEU A 88 13.93 -14.20 0.60
C LEU A 88 15.14 -13.61 -0.14
N ALA A 89 15.71 -12.51 0.36
CA ALA A 89 16.90 -11.91 -0.21
C ALA A 89 18.19 -12.57 0.27
N ASP A 90 18.18 -13.17 1.45
CA ASP A 90 19.37 -13.84 2.03
C ASP A 90 19.60 -15.24 1.48
N ASN A 91 18.54 -15.94 1.04
CA ASN A 91 18.59 -17.33 0.56
C ASN A 91 18.28 -17.44 -0.94
N ILE A 92 19.09 -16.80 -1.79
CA ILE A 92 18.89 -16.83 -3.23
C ILE A 92 19.60 -18.05 -3.85
N SER A 93 18.82 -18.99 -4.43
CA SER A 93 19.35 -20.15 -5.15
C SER A 93 20.17 -19.76 -6.37
N ILE A 94 21.08 -20.66 -6.82
CA ILE A 94 21.90 -20.45 -8.02
C ILE A 94 21.02 -20.21 -9.25
N THR A 95 19.95 -20.98 -9.41
CA THR A 95 18.98 -20.81 -10.52
C THR A 95 18.38 -19.40 -10.51
N LYS A 96 17.96 -18.89 -9.33
CA LYS A 96 17.41 -17.55 -9.19
C LYS A 96 18.45 -16.46 -9.52
N ARG A 97 19.74 -16.68 -9.17
CA ARG A 97 20.83 -15.77 -9.55
C ARG A 97 21.03 -15.68 -11.06
N ILE A 98 20.93 -16.79 -11.78
CA ILE A 98 21.02 -16.82 -13.25
C ILE A 98 19.84 -16.07 -13.86
N ILE A 99 18.61 -16.33 -13.39
CA ILE A 99 17.40 -15.62 -13.85
C ILE A 99 17.53 -14.11 -13.57
N ASN A 100 17.97 -13.73 -12.38
CA ASN A 100 18.19 -12.33 -12.04
C ASN A 100 19.23 -11.66 -12.95
N LYS A 101 20.29 -12.37 -13.34
CA LYS A 101 21.29 -11.87 -14.32
C LYS A 101 20.65 -11.58 -15.67
N LEU A 102 19.79 -12.49 -16.17
CA LEU A 102 19.05 -12.25 -17.41
C LEU A 102 18.12 -11.03 -17.28
N ILE A 103 17.36 -10.95 -16.21
CA ILE A 103 16.44 -9.80 -15.95
C ILE A 103 17.24 -8.50 -15.96
N ARG A 104 18.32 -8.41 -15.18
CA ARG A 104 19.17 -7.21 -15.11
C ARG A 104 19.73 -6.76 -16.46
N SER A 105 20.05 -7.72 -17.35
CA SER A 105 20.56 -7.41 -18.69
C SER A 105 19.51 -6.84 -19.65
N ARG A 106 18.23 -6.90 -19.26
CA ARG A 106 17.08 -6.52 -20.11
C ARG A 106 16.32 -5.32 -19.61
N TYR A 107 16.47 -4.96 -18.34
CA TYR A 107 15.77 -3.83 -17.74
C TYR A 107 16.69 -2.62 -17.61
N ASP A 108 16.18 -1.47 -18.03
CA ASP A 108 16.87 -0.17 -17.96
C ASP A 108 16.70 0.50 -16.61
N CYS A 109 15.61 0.18 -15.89
CA CYS A 109 15.27 0.83 -14.64
C CYS A 109 14.58 -0.13 -13.68
N PHE A 110 15.01 -0.09 -12.42
CA PHE A 110 14.35 -0.72 -11.28
C PHE A 110 13.88 0.34 -10.30
N MET A 111 12.65 0.20 -9.83
CA MET A 111 12.01 1.13 -8.90
C MET A 111 11.32 0.36 -7.77
N SER A 112 11.14 1.02 -6.64
CA SER A 112 10.31 0.54 -5.54
C SER A 112 9.62 1.71 -4.83
N VAL A 113 8.59 1.39 -4.04
CA VAL A 113 7.67 2.39 -3.46
C VAL A 113 8.15 3.04 -2.16
N SER A 114 9.32 2.66 -1.66
CA SER A 114 10.00 3.30 -0.52
C SER A 114 11.50 3.08 -0.60
N LYS A 115 12.29 3.91 0.08
CA LYS A 115 13.76 3.75 0.13
C LYS A 115 14.17 2.43 0.78
N GLY A 116 13.47 2.05 1.86
CA GLY A 116 13.73 0.77 2.52
C GLY A 116 13.48 -0.44 1.62
N SER A 117 12.42 -0.43 0.81
CA SER A 117 12.16 -1.50 -0.15
C SER A 117 13.10 -1.46 -1.36
N CYS A 118 13.71 -0.30 -1.70
CA CYS A 118 14.75 -0.22 -2.72
C CYS A 118 15.97 -1.07 -2.32
N ALA A 119 16.50 -0.86 -1.12
CA ALA A 119 17.66 -1.61 -0.63
C ALA A 119 17.41 -3.13 -0.62
N LEU A 120 16.19 -3.54 -0.26
CA LEU A 120 15.82 -4.95 -0.30
C LEU A 120 15.76 -5.52 -1.72
N LEU A 121 15.20 -4.76 -2.67
CA LEU A 121 15.14 -5.16 -4.07
C LEU A 121 16.55 -5.26 -4.67
N GLU A 122 17.46 -4.36 -4.31
CA GLU A 122 18.88 -4.41 -4.70
C GLU A 122 19.53 -5.71 -4.23
N ARG A 123 19.37 -6.08 -2.96
CA ARG A 123 19.87 -7.34 -2.42
C ARG A 123 19.26 -8.55 -3.15
N LEU A 124 17.93 -8.58 -3.31
CA LEU A 124 17.20 -9.66 -3.95
C LEU A 124 17.65 -9.87 -5.41
N MET A 125 17.84 -8.79 -6.14
CA MET A 125 18.23 -8.81 -7.54
C MET A 125 19.74 -8.89 -7.75
N GLY A 126 20.56 -8.67 -6.72
CA GLY A 126 22.02 -8.54 -6.80
C GLY A 126 22.47 -7.32 -7.61
N LEU A 127 21.77 -6.20 -7.40
CA LEU A 127 22.12 -4.87 -7.93
C LEU A 127 23.04 -4.14 -6.96
N ASN A 128 23.77 -3.15 -7.47
CA ASN A 128 24.57 -2.26 -6.62
C ASN A 128 23.66 -1.34 -5.83
N GLU A 129 24.12 -0.90 -4.66
CA GLU A 129 23.43 0.09 -3.83
C GLU A 129 23.19 1.39 -4.63
N GLY A 130 21.98 1.96 -4.46
CA GLY A 130 21.56 3.17 -5.16
C GLY A 130 21.11 2.96 -6.61
N THR A 131 21.07 1.73 -7.11
CA THR A 131 20.60 1.43 -8.47
C THR A 131 19.07 1.49 -8.56
N VAL A 132 18.36 1.03 -7.53
CA VAL A 132 16.91 1.04 -7.48
C VAL A 132 16.42 2.42 -7.04
N LYS A 133 15.55 3.03 -7.84
CA LYS A 133 15.01 4.36 -7.55
C LYS A 133 13.74 4.27 -6.70
N ALA A 134 13.66 5.08 -5.63
CA ALA A 134 12.43 5.21 -4.87
C ALA A 134 11.44 6.10 -5.65
N VAL A 135 10.29 5.54 -6.03
CA VAL A 135 9.18 6.27 -6.63
C VAL A 135 7.90 5.86 -5.91
N TYR A 136 7.36 6.79 -5.16
CA TYR A 136 6.23 6.55 -4.28
C TYR A 136 4.93 6.24 -5.03
N ASN A 137 3.91 5.76 -4.30
CA ASN A 137 2.57 5.58 -4.86
C ASN A 137 1.87 6.93 -5.02
N PRO A 138 1.16 7.17 -6.14
CA PRO A 138 0.28 8.32 -6.32
C PRO A 138 -0.99 8.10 -5.49
N VAL A 139 -1.11 8.82 -4.37
CA VAL A 139 -2.21 8.61 -3.40
C VAL A 139 -3.27 9.70 -3.54
N LEU A 140 -2.85 10.96 -3.65
CA LEU A 140 -3.71 12.12 -3.52
C LEU A 140 -4.04 12.70 -4.90
N ASP A 141 -5.22 12.38 -5.38
CA ASP A 141 -5.82 12.91 -6.60
C ASP A 141 -7.04 13.80 -6.31
N THR A 142 -7.70 14.28 -7.33
CA THR A 142 -8.94 15.05 -7.20
C THR A 142 -10.04 14.24 -6.52
N SER A 143 -10.14 12.95 -6.82
CA SER A 143 -11.16 12.07 -6.23
C SER A 143 -10.98 11.88 -4.72
N TYR A 144 -9.74 11.92 -4.22
CA TYR A 144 -9.45 11.93 -2.80
C TYR A 144 -10.05 13.15 -2.12
N TYR A 145 -9.83 14.35 -2.67
CA TYR A 145 -10.36 15.60 -2.11
C TYR A 145 -11.89 15.68 -2.19
N ASP A 146 -12.48 15.19 -3.27
CA ASP A 146 -13.94 15.09 -3.41
C ASP A 146 -14.55 14.16 -2.34
N LYS A 147 -13.89 13.02 -2.07
CA LYS A 147 -14.30 12.09 -1.01
C LYS A 147 -14.16 12.71 0.37
N LEU A 148 -13.13 13.52 0.60
CA LEU A 148 -12.89 14.17 1.89
C LEU A 148 -14.03 15.14 2.28
N THR A 149 -14.77 15.69 1.31
CA THR A 149 -15.90 16.61 1.56
C THR A 149 -17.20 15.89 1.94
N LYS A 150 -17.29 14.57 1.72
CA LYS A 150 -18.50 13.80 2.02
C LYS A 150 -18.72 13.62 3.50
N GLU A 151 -19.97 13.34 3.87
CA GLU A 151 -20.32 12.94 5.23
C GLU A 151 -19.86 11.49 5.49
N PRO A 152 -19.41 11.17 6.72
CA PRO A 152 -19.04 9.80 7.07
C PRO A 152 -20.29 8.91 7.09
N SER A 153 -20.15 7.67 6.62
CA SER A 153 -21.25 6.69 6.63
C SER A 153 -21.41 6.02 7.99
N CYS A 154 -20.33 5.93 8.76
CA CYS A 154 -20.35 5.30 10.07
C CYS A 154 -20.94 6.23 11.14
N ASP A 155 -22.01 5.77 11.82
CA ASP A 155 -22.69 6.55 12.88
C ASP A 155 -21.75 6.94 14.04
N TRP A 156 -20.80 6.07 14.38
CA TRP A 156 -19.85 6.35 15.45
C TRP A 156 -18.90 7.50 15.12
N LEU A 157 -18.69 7.80 13.84
CA LEU A 157 -17.89 8.92 13.38
C LEU A 157 -18.74 10.17 13.14
N ARG A 158 -20.01 10.00 12.76
CA ARG A 158 -20.96 11.12 12.58
C ARG A 158 -21.39 11.71 13.91
N ASN A 159 -21.72 10.84 14.90
CA ASN A 159 -22.23 11.21 16.21
C ASN A 159 -21.25 10.74 17.29
N LYS A 160 -20.10 11.40 17.43
CA LYS A 160 -19.07 10.99 18.37
C LYS A 160 -19.52 11.22 19.82
N ALA A 161 -19.74 10.13 20.56
CA ALA A 161 -20.02 10.15 21.98
C ALA A 161 -18.75 10.09 22.85
N MET A 162 -17.62 9.66 22.23
CA MET A 162 -16.30 9.53 22.88
C MET A 162 -15.21 9.54 21.81
N PRO A 163 -13.93 9.70 22.19
CA PRO A 163 -12.79 9.60 21.27
C PRO A 163 -12.85 8.31 20.45
N THR A 164 -12.74 8.46 19.14
CA THR A 164 -12.93 7.37 18.18
C THR A 164 -11.72 7.26 17.25
N MET A 165 -11.01 6.16 17.35
CA MET A 165 -9.90 5.81 16.47
C MET A 165 -10.42 5.16 15.20
N VAL A 166 -9.72 5.37 14.09
CA VAL A 166 -10.01 4.69 12.82
C VAL A 166 -8.79 3.89 12.38
N ALA A 167 -9.02 2.70 11.85
CA ALA A 167 -8.03 1.91 11.13
C ALA A 167 -8.66 1.38 9.84
N ALA A 168 -7.84 1.12 8.82
CA ALA A 168 -8.31 0.58 7.55
C ALA A 168 -7.28 -0.34 6.91
N GLY A 169 -7.75 -1.49 6.39
CA GLY A 169 -6.90 -2.46 5.71
C GLY A 169 -7.59 -3.78 5.45
N ALA A 170 -6.93 -4.65 4.66
CA ALA A 170 -7.41 -6.01 4.45
C ALA A 170 -7.36 -6.80 5.76
N PHE A 171 -8.39 -7.60 6.04
CA PHE A 171 -8.44 -8.45 7.25
C PHE A 171 -7.57 -9.69 7.04
N CYS A 172 -6.26 -9.51 7.21
CA CYS A 172 -5.22 -10.53 7.06
C CYS A 172 -4.13 -10.36 8.11
N LYS A 173 -3.36 -11.41 8.35
CA LYS A 173 -2.36 -11.49 9.42
C LYS A 173 -1.36 -10.32 9.38
N VAL A 174 -0.79 -10.01 8.22
CA VAL A 174 0.26 -8.99 8.08
C VAL A 174 -0.19 -7.57 8.50
N LYS A 175 -1.50 -7.31 8.52
CA LYS A 175 -2.07 -6.02 8.99
C LYS A 175 -2.16 -5.90 10.52
N GLY A 176 -1.99 -7.01 11.25
CA GLY A 176 -1.82 -7.02 12.71
C GLY A 176 -2.98 -6.44 13.52
N HIS A 177 -4.23 -6.49 13.03
CA HIS A 177 -5.36 -5.83 13.67
C HIS A 177 -5.65 -6.29 15.11
N TYR A 178 -5.28 -7.53 15.47
CA TYR A 178 -5.38 -7.99 16.87
C TYR A 178 -4.58 -7.13 17.85
N MET A 179 -3.44 -6.59 17.40
CA MET A 179 -2.67 -5.64 18.20
C MET A 179 -3.49 -4.38 18.53
N ILE A 180 -4.23 -3.84 17.56
CA ILE A 180 -5.11 -2.67 17.79
C ILE A 180 -6.27 -3.07 18.72
N PHE A 181 -6.90 -4.22 18.52
CA PHE A 181 -8.00 -4.66 19.38
C PHE A 181 -7.58 -4.74 20.84
N GLU A 182 -6.44 -5.37 21.11
CA GLU A 182 -5.88 -5.44 22.44
C GLU A 182 -5.47 -4.07 22.98
N ALA A 183 -4.91 -3.20 22.13
CA ALA A 183 -4.58 -1.83 22.51
C ALA A 183 -5.83 -1.02 22.89
N ILE A 184 -6.94 -1.16 22.18
CA ILE A 184 -8.22 -0.52 22.54
C ILE A 184 -8.76 -1.08 23.84
N ARG A 185 -8.66 -2.40 24.07
CA ARG A 185 -9.07 -3.00 25.35
C ARG A 185 -8.28 -2.42 26.52
N LEU A 186 -6.95 -2.37 26.42
CA LEU A 186 -6.06 -1.80 27.42
C LEU A 186 -6.28 -0.29 27.63
N ALA A 187 -6.50 0.48 26.56
CA ALA A 187 -6.78 1.91 26.67
C ALA A 187 -8.10 2.18 27.43
N ASN A 188 -9.12 1.33 27.24
CA ASN A 188 -10.40 1.44 27.95
C ASN A 188 -10.31 1.15 29.46
N GLU A 189 -9.21 0.59 29.96
CA GLU A 189 -8.94 0.50 31.40
C GLU A 189 -8.63 1.90 31.99
N LYS A 190 -8.21 2.86 31.18
CA LYS A 190 -7.82 4.22 31.60
C LYS A 190 -8.82 5.29 31.15
N ILE A 191 -9.21 5.27 29.88
CA ILE A 191 -10.10 6.27 29.26
C ILE A 191 -11.07 5.59 28.29
N PRO A 192 -12.33 6.07 28.17
CA PRO A 192 -13.27 5.50 27.20
C PRO A 192 -12.86 5.88 25.77
N VAL A 193 -12.55 4.87 24.92
CA VAL A 193 -12.22 5.05 23.50
C VAL A 193 -12.93 4.02 22.64
N ARG A 194 -13.15 4.33 21.36
CA ARG A 194 -13.70 3.44 20.34
C ARG A 194 -12.73 3.23 19.20
N LEU A 195 -12.94 2.12 18.48
CA LEU A 195 -12.30 1.81 17.20
C LEU A 195 -13.36 1.54 16.13
N VAL A 196 -13.21 2.18 14.97
CA VAL A 196 -13.89 1.77 13.74
C VAL A 196 -12.84 1.22 12.79
N LEU A 197 -12.97 -0.05 12.44
CA LEU A 197 -12.08 -0.74 11.50
C LEU A 197 -12.77 -0.93 10.17
N PHE A 198 -12.22 -0.30 9.12
CA PHE A 198 -12.68 -0.45 7.74
C PHE A 198 -11.88 -1.51 7.00
N GLY A 199 -12.56 -2.38 6.27
CA GLY A 199 -11.94 -3.43 5.47
C GLY A 199 -12.78 -4.69 5.38
N LYS A 200 -12.20 -5.68 4.72
CA LYS A 200 -12.71 -7.06 4.66
C LYS A 200 -11.55 -8.03 4.43
N GLY A 201 -11.75 -9.30 4.69
CA GLY A 201 -10.75 -10.33 4.42
C GLY A 201 -11.01 -11.63 5.15
N ALA A 202 -10.06 -12.56 5.04
CA ALA A 202 -10.21 -13.93 5.55
C ALA A 202 -10.39 -14.00 7.08
N LEU A 203 -9.88 -13.00 7.82
CA LEU A 203 -9.96 -12.98 9.29
C LEU A 203 -11.22 -12.32 9.85
N GLN A 204 -12.22 -12.00 9.03
CA GLN A 204 -13.40 -11.28 9.51
C GLN A 204 -14.13 -12.02 10.63
N GLN A 205 -14.41 -13.32 10.44
CA GLN A 205 -15.10 -14.13 11.45
C GLN A 205 -14.27 -14.27 12.75
N ASP A 206 -12.96 -14.40 12.62
CA ASP A 206 -12.06 -14.45 13.78
C ASP A 206 -12.05 -13.13 14.56
N TYR A 207 -12.15 -11.99 13.88
CA TYR A 207 -12.26 -10.67 14.49
C TYR A 207 -13.60 -10.51 15.23
N GLU A 208 -14.71 -10.89 14.60
CA GLU A 208 -16.05 -10.88 15.21
C GLU A 208 -16.07 -11.74 16.47
N LYS A 209 -15.48 -12.92 16.41
CA LYS A 209 -15.35 -13.84 17.56
C LYS A 209 -14.52 -13.21 18.68
N TRP A 210 -13.34 -12.64 18.38
CA TRP A 210 -12.48 -12.01 19.38
C TRP A 210 -13.21 -10.86 20.09
N ILE A 211 -13.92 -9.99 19.31
CA ILE A 211 -14.68 -8.86 19.85
C ILE A 211 -15.77 -9.34 20.82
N ALA A 212 -16.47 -10.42 20.49
CA ALA A 212 -17.51 -11.01 21.33
C ALA A 212 -16.94 -11.63 22.62
N GLU A 213 -15.88 -12.44 22.51
CA GLU A 213 -15.23 -13.11 23.63
C GLU A 213 -14.60 -12.13 24.64
N ASN A 214 -14.18 -10.95 24.18
CA ASN A 214 -13.60 -9.91 25.03
C ASN A 214 -14.60 -8.81 25.45
N HIS A 215 -15.89 -8.97 25.13
CA HIS A 215 -16.96 -8.00 25.45
C HIS A 215 -16.70 -6.58 24.90
N MET A 216 -16.15 -6.48 23.67
CA MET A 216 -15.74 -5.21 23.05
C MET A 216 -16.73 -4.68 21.99
N GLN A 217 -17.96 -5.22 21.90
CA GLN A 217 -18.94 -4.86 20.87
C GLN A 217 -19.32 -3.38 20.89
N ASP A 218 -19.30 -2.74 22.07
CA ASP A 218 -19.57 -1.30 22.23
C ASP A 218 -18.32 -0.44 22.04
N ARG A 219 -17.17 -1.04 21.81
CA ARG A 219 -15.87 -0.37 21.68
C ARG A 219 -15.19 -0.59 20.33
N ILE A 220 -15.44 -1.70 19.65
CA ILE A 220 -14.84 -2.03 18.36
C ILE A 220 -15.95 -2.35 17.36
N ARG A 221 -15.95 -1.63 16.23
CA ARG A 221 -16.87 -1.85 15.12
C ARG A 221 -16.08 -2.24 13.87
N LEU A 222 -16.44 -3.37 13.27
CA LEU A 222 -16.04 -3.75 11.93
C LEU A 222 -17.05 -3.11 10.95
N ALA A 223 -16.63 -2.05 10.25
CA ALA A 223 -17.52 -1.23 9.44
C ALA A 223 -17.60 -1.66 7.97
N GLY A 224 -16.91 -2.77 7.61
CA GLY A 224 -16.86 -3.20 6.21
C GLY A 224 -16.03 -2.26 5.33
N GLN A 225 -16.24 -2.30 4.03
CA GLN A 225 -15.57 -1.39 3.09
C GLN A 225 -16.31 -0.06 2.98
N SER A 226 -15.59 1.04 3.06
CA SER A 226 -16.15 2.37 2.78
C SER A 226 -15.94 2.75 1.32
N THR A 227 -16.94 3.37 0.71
CA THR A 227 -16.84 4.01 -0.61
C THR A 227 -16.16 5.38 -0.55
N SER A 228 -16.04 5.93 0.67
CA SER A 228 -15.44 7.23 0.93
C SER A 228 -14.59 7.21 2.20
N LEU A 229 -13.54 6.37 2.22
CA LEU A 229 -12.65 6.23 3.38
C LEU A 229 -12.04 7.57 3.86
N PRO A 230 -11.66 8.53 3.00
CA PRO A 230 -11.18 9.84 3.44
C PRO A 230 -12.15 10.58 4.35
N SER A 231 -13.48 10.55 4.09
CA SER A 231 -14.47 11.21 4.94
C SER A 231 -14.64 10.53 6.30
N GLU A 232 -14.46 9.21 6.36
CA GLU A 232 -14.46 8.47 7.61
C GLU A 232 -13.22 8.82 8.46
N ILE A 233 -12.04 8.83 7.83
CA ILE A 233 -10.78 9.17 8.48
C ILE A 233 -10.82 10.58 9.05
N LYS A 234 -11.29 11.56 8.28
CA LYS A 234 -11.39 12.98 8.69
C LYS A 234 -12.11 13.18 10.02
N CYS A 235 -13.04 12.31 10.35
CA CYS A 235 -13.84 12.40 11.58
C CYS A 235 -13.21 11.67 12.79
N ALA A 236 -12.05 11.01 12.61
CA ALA A 236 -11.36 10.32 13.68
C ALA A 236 -10.57 11.27 14.61
N ASP A 237 -10.25 10.82 15.81
CA ASP A 237 -9.33 11.51 16.73
C ASP A 237 -7.88 11.07 16.53
N ALA A 238 -7.68 9.84 15.96
CA ALA A 238 -6.42 9.39 15.39
C ALA A 238 -6.67 8.25 14.39
N PHE A 239 -5.71 8.08 13.47
CA PHE A 239 -5.65 6.94 12.56
C PHE A 239 -4.59 5.94 13.03
N LEU A 240 -4.96 4.65 13.10
CA LEU A 240 -4.09 3.59 13.61
C LEU A 240 -3.62 2.66 12.49
N VAL A 241 -2.32 2.34 12.50
CA VAL A 241 -1.71 1.35 11.62
C VAL A 241 -0.94 0.34 12.45
N SER A 242 -1.28 -0.94 12.35
CA SER A 242 -0.68 -2.03 13.14
C SER A 242 0.09 -3.05 12.31
N SER A 243 0.38 -2.74 11.05
CA SER A 243 1.01 -3.68 10.14
C SER A 243 2.34 -4.22 10.68
N GLU A 244 2.57 -5.52 10.50
CA GLU A 244 3.86 -6.17 10.79
C GLU A 244 4.90 -5.88 9.70
N MET A 245 4.42 -5.60 8.49
CA MET A 245 5.23 -5.22 7.34
C MET A 245 4.42 -4.37 6.36
N GLU A 246 5.02 -3.32 5.83
CA GLU A 246 4.36 -2.40 4.90
C GLU A 246 5.38 -1.78 3.94
N SER A 247 5.27 -2.02 2.64
CA SER A 247 6.18 -1.40 1.67
C SER A 247 6.02 0.11 1.59
N PHE A 248 4.79 0.63 1.77
CA PHE A 248 4.49 2.06 1.68
C PHE A 248 3.44 2.48 2.71
N SER A 249 2.21 2.08 2.63
CA SER A 249 1.01 2.47 3.39
C SER A 249 0.27 3.67 2.83
N ILE A 250 -0.61 3.37 1.85
CA ILE A 250 -1.48 4.37 1.22
C ILE A 250 -2.39 5.05 2.25
N VAL A 251 -3.03 4.27 3.11
CA VAL A 251 -3.99 4.79 4.12
C VAL A 251 -3.35 5.71 5.15
N LEU A 252 -2.04 5.55 5.42
CA LEU A 252 -1.29 6.44 6.30
C LEU A 252 -1.12 7.83 5.65
N VAL A 253 -0.82 7.86 4.36
CA VAL A 253 -0.74 9.12 3.59
C VAL A 253 -2.12 9.79 3.53
N GLU A 254 -3.19 9.02 3.28
CA GLU A 254 -4.57 9.52 3.31
C GLU A 254 -4.91 10.15 4.66
N ALA A 255 -4.53 9.52 5.78
CA ALA A 255 -4.77 10.05 7.11
C ALA A 255 -4.00 11.35 7.39
N MET A 256 -2.72 11.43 7.00
CA MET A 256 -1.95 12.66 7.11
C MET A 256 -2.58 13.80 6.30
N ALA A 257 -3.01 13.53 5.08
CA ALA A 257 -3.64 14.50 4.19
C ALA A 257 -5.06 14.91 4.65
N ALA A 258 -5.78 14.03 5.36
CA ALA A 258 -7.04 14.35 6.03
C ALA A 258 -6.86 15.24 7.26
N GLY A 259 -5.63 15.53 7.67
CA GLY A 259 -5.33 16.34 8.85
C GLY A 259 -5.55 15.61 10.17
N ILE A 260 -5.39 14.28 10.19
CA ILE A 260 -5.61 13.46 11.38
C ILE A 260 -4.26 12.95 11.94
N PRO A 261 -4.05 13.03 13.26
CA PRO A 261 -2.88 12.43 13.90
C PRO A 261 -2.80 10.93 13.61
N VAL A 262 -1.58 10.43 13.39
CA VAL A 262 -1.32 9.02 13.07
C VAL A 262 -0.50 8.36 14.16
N ILE A 263 -0.92 7.15 14.55
CA ILE A 263 -0.16 6.23 15.40
C ILE A 263 0.07 4.96 14.57
N SER A 264 1.32 4.60 14.36
CA SER A 264 1.70 3.46 13.50
C SER A 264 2.73 2.57 14.16
N THR A 265 2.73 1.30 13.81
CA THR A 265 3.87 0.44 14.09
C THR A 265 5.10 0.92 13.32
N SER A 266 6.28 0.78 13.95
CA SER A 266 7.58 0.96 13.32
C SER A 266 7.96 -0.30 12.53
N CYS A 267 7.03 -0.79 11.71
CA CYS A 267 7.28 -1.96 10.88
C CYS A 267 8.26 -1.62 9.73
N PRO A 268 8.93 -2.63 9.16
CA PRO A 268 9.88 -2.41 8.07
C PRO A 268 9.27 -1.63 6.90
N TYR A 269 10.05 -0.69 6.39
CA TYR A 269 9.99 0.12 5.18
C TYR A 269 9.08 1.36 5.26
N GLY A 270 7.77 1.26 4.93
CA GLY A 270 6.89 2.40 4.68
C GLY A 270 6.69 3.36 5.87
N PRO A 271 6.08 2.91 6.98
CA PRO A 271 5.67 3.82 8.04
C PRO A 271 6.77 4.66 8.68
N PRO A 272 7.97 4.12 9.02
CA PRO A 272 9.06 4.95 9.54
C PRO A 272 9.51 6.03 8.56
N GLU A 273 9.55 5.72 7.26
CA GLU A 273 9.93 6.66 6.21
C GLU A 273 8.87 7.76 6.06
N LEU A 274 7.59 7.39 5.95
CA LEU A 274 6.46 8.31 5.77
C LEU A 274 6.29 9.23 6.98
N LEU A 275 6.47 8.72 8.18
CA LEU A 275 6.39 9.49 9.42
C LEU A 275 7.72 10.16 9.83
N LYS A 276 8.73 10.10 8.96
CA LYS A 276 10.07 10.69 9.18
C LYS A 276 10.59 10.34 10.58
N ASN A 277 10.61 9.03 10.88
CA ASN A 277 11.04 8.46 12.15
C ASN A 277 10.34 9.09 13.38
N GLY A 278 9.04 9.36 13.29
CA GLY A 278 8.21 9.87 14.39
C GLY A 278 7.99 11.39 14.40
N GLN A 279 8.58 12.13 13.45
CA GLN A 279 8.36 13.59 13.35
C GLN A 279 6.91 13.91 12.98
N TYR A 280 6.30 13.14 12.08
CA TYR A 280 4.96 13.39 11.52
C TYR A 280 3.84 12.53 12.15
N GLY A 281 4.18 11.66 13.09
CA GLY A 281 3.24 10.79 13.79
C GLY A 281 3.92 10.02 14.92
N VAL A 282 3.19 9.18 15.62
CA VAL A 282 3.74 8.32 16.69
C VAL A 282 4.13 6.97 16.08
N LEU A 283 5.32 6.48 16.41
CA LEU A 283 5.79 5.15 16.07
C LEU A 283 5.89 4.30 17.33
N VAL A 284 5.30 3.10 17.29
CA VAL A 284 5.35 2.11 18.36
C VAL A 284 5.97 0.81 17.84
N PRO A 285 6.56 -0.05 18.71
CA PRO A 285 7.08 -1.34 18.26
C PRO A 285 5.99 -2.23 17.64
N VAL A 286 6.38 -3.08 16.68
CA VAL A 286 5.50 -4.12 16.11
C VAL A 286 5.10 -5.10 17.20
N ASN A 287 3.83 -5.52 17.20
CA ASN A 287 3.25 -6.46 18.17
C ASN A 287 3.30 -6.00 19.64
N ASP A 288 3.43 -4.69 19.89
CA ASP A 288 3.36 -4.09 21.23
C ASP A 288 2.03 -3.34 21.44
N SER A 289 1.01 -4.09 21.88
CA SER A 289 -0.32 -3.53 22.16
C SER A 289 -0.30 -2.55 23.33
N LYS A 290 0.63 -2.70 24.29
CA LYS A 290 0.75 -1.77 25.43
C LYS A 290 1.26 -0.41 24.99
N ALA A 291 2.34 -0.37 24.19
CA ALA A 291 2.86 0.86 23.63
C ALA A 291 1.81 1.56 22.73
N MET A 292 1.03 0.80 21.96
CA MET A 292 -0.07 1.34 21.16
C MET A 292 -1.18 1.91 22.05
N ALA A 293 -1.57 1.24 23.13
CA ALA A 293 -2.57 1.71 24.08
C ALA A 293 -2.12 3.01 24.77
N GLU A 294 -0.87 3.08 25.22
CA GLU A 294 -0.30 4.29 25.80
C GLU A 294 -0.28 5.45 24.82
N ALA A 295 0.07 5.19 23.57
CA ALA A 295 0.03 6.21 22.51
C ALA A 295 -1.39 6.70 22.24
N ILE A 296 -2.41 5.82 22.27
CA ILE A 296 -3.83 6.18 22.14
C ILE A 296 -4.27 7.05 23.32
N VAL A 297 -3.99 6.63 24.56
CA VAL A 297 -4.33 7.40 25.78
C VAL A 297 -3.69 8.80 25.70
N ASN A 298 -2.39 8.86 25.44
CA ASN A 298 -1.68 10.13 25.32
C ASN A 298 -2.23 11.02 24.18
N GLN A 299 -2.66 10.43 23.06
CA GLN A 299 -3.27 11.19 21.96
C GLN A 299 -4.60 11.83 22.36
N VAL A 300 -5.39 11.17 23.21
CA VAL A 300 -6.66 11.71 23.69
C VAL A 300 -6.45 12.79 24.76
N GLU A 301 -5.53 12.58 25.68
CA GLU A 301 -5.23 13.51 26.77
C GLU A 301 -4.42 14.74 26.30
N ASN A 302 -3.48 14.52 25.38
CA ASN A 302 -2.56 15.52 24.85
C ASN A 302 -2.53 15.46 23.30
N PRO A 303 -3.57 15.94 22.60
CA PRO A 303 -3.69 15.78 21.16
C PRO A 303 -2.51 16.38 20.39
N ARG A 304 -1.84 15.57 19.60
CA ARG A 304 -0.79 16.05 18.67
C ARG A 304 -1.42 16.85 17.53
N LYS A 305 -0.67 17.83 17.04
CA LYS A 305 -1.03 18.51 15.79
C LYS A 305 -0.92 17.50 14.62
N PRO A 306 -1.81 17.63 13.62
CA PRO A 306 -1.69 16.86 12.38
C PRO A 306 -0.33 17.05 11.70
N ALA A 307 0.05 16.08 10.88
CA ALA A 307 1.24 16.19 10.03
C ALA A 307 1.14 17.42 9.10
N PRO A 308 2.21 18.20 8.92
CA PRO A 308 2.21 19.37 8.04
C PRO A 308 2.08 18.94 6.57
N ARG A 309 1.71 19.89 5.70
CA ARG A 309 1.52 19.63 4.26
C ARG A 309 2.73 18.98 3.61
N GLU A 310 3.92 19.36 3.98
CA GLU A 310 5.18 18.80 3.47
C GLU A 310 5.33 17.29 3.71
N ALA A 311 4.61 16.73 4.70
CA ALA A 311 4.63 15.30 5.02
C ALA A 311 3.88 14.43 3.98
N TRP A 312 2.87 14.97 3.32
CA TRP A 312 2.02 14.22 2.40
C TRP A 312 1.95 14.78 0.97
N GLU A 313 2.33 16.05 0.76
CA GLU A 313 2.35 16.67 -0.56
C GLU A 313 3.22 15.92 -1.61
N PRO A 314 4.36 15.27 -1.26
CA PRO A 314 5.14 14.48 -2.21
C PRO A 314 4.36 13.32 -2.86
N PHE A 315 3.25 12.90 -2.28
CA PHE A 315 2.43 11.76 -2.72
C PHE A 315 1.21 12.17 -3.55
N THR A 316 1.13 13.44 -3.97
CA THR A 316 0.15 13.89 -4.96
C THR A 316 0.45 13.28 -6.32
N VAL A 317 -0.62 12.98 -7.09
CA VAL A 317 -0.48 12.37 -8.41
C VAL A 317 0.49 13.14 -9.30
N GLN A 318 0.41 14.47 -9.34
CA GLN A 318 1.28 15.31 -10.18
C GLN A 318 2.77 15.14 -9.84
N LYS A 319 3.13 15.15 -8.54
CA LYS A 319 4.52 14.99 -8.11
C LYS A 319 5.05 13.58 -8.36
N VAL A 320 4.20 12.57 -8.13
CA VAL A 320 4.58 11.18 -8.35
C VAL A 320 4.72 10.88 -9.84
N VAL A 321 3.80 11.34 -10.70
CA VAL A 321 3.90 11.16 -12.16
C VAL A 321 5.20 11.78 -12.68
N PHE A 322 5.52 13.02 -12.30
CA PHE A 322 6.79 13.66 -12.66
C PHE A 322 8.01 12.83 -12.22
N ALA A 323 7.98 12.28 -10.99
CA ALA A 323 9.06 11.43 -10.49
C ALA A 323 9.18 10.11 -11.30
N TYR A 324 8.05 9.52 -11.71
CA TYR A 324 8.02 8.35 -12.59
C TYR A 324 8.63 8.66 -13.96
N GLU A 325 8.18 9.72 -14.64
CA GLU A 325 8.67 10.13 -15.97
C GLU A 325 10.19 10.33 -15.94
N LYS A 326 10.69 11.02 -14.90
CA LYS A 326 12.13 11.20 -14.69
C LYS A 326 12.85 9.86 -14.41
N ALA A 327 12.27 8.99 -13.60
CA ALA A 327 12.87 7.70 -13.25
C ALA A 327 12.99 6.78 -14.47
N ILE A 328 11.96 6.72 -15.31
CA ILE A 328 11.96 5.91 -16.55
C ILE A 328 12.66 6.62 -17.72
N GLY A 329 13.04 7.90 -17.57
CA GLY A 329 13.82 8.68 -18.54
C GLY A 329 13.01 9.14 -19.76
N LEU A 330 11.76 9.55 -19.54
CA LEU A 330 10.94 10.23 -20.55
C LEU A 330 11.17 11.75 -20.55
N ILE A 331 11.64 12.30 -19.42
CA ILE A 331 12.02 13.70 -19.24
C ILE A 331 13.37 13.80 -18.55
#